data_3c83d932e85f42173e0698f14fa210b1
#
_entry.id   3c83d932e85f42173e0698f14fa210b1
#
_cell.length_a   1.000
_cell.length_b   1.000
_cell.length_c   1.000
_cell.angle_alpha   90.00
_cell.angle_beta   90.00
_cell.angle_gamma   90.00
#
_symmetry.space_group_name_H-M   'P 1'
#
loop_
_entity.id
_entity.type
_entity.pdbx_description
1 polymer ?
#
loop_
_entity_poly.entity_id
_entity_poly.type
_entity_poly.pdbx_seq_one_letter_code
_entity_poly.pdbx_strand_id
1 'polypeptide(L)'
;MSIKSDKWIRKMAQEHGMIEPFEPNQVKVNAEGQRLVSYGTSSYGYDIRCSKEFKLFTNLNSTIVDPKNFDPNSFVEVNADYCIIPPNSFALARTVEYFRIPRNVLTVCLGKSTYARCGIIVNVTPFEPEWEGYVTLEFSNTTPLPAKIYANEGCAQVLFFEADADDVCETSYKDRGGKYQGQVGVTLPKI
;
A
#
# COMPACT_ATOMS: atom_id res chain seq x y z
N MET A 1 -8.39 -0.34 22.48
CA MET A 1 -7.55 -0.37 21.24
C MET A 1 -6.47 0.70 21.31
N SER A 2 -5.20 0.36 21.04
CA SER A 2 -4.08 1.31 21.13
C SER A 2 -3.20 1.28 19.88
N ILE A 3 -2.73 2.48 19.46
CA ILE A 3 -1.73 2.62 18.41
C ILE A 3 -0.39 2.01 18.86
N LYS A 4 0.33 1.37 17.94
CA LYS A 4 1.57 0.64 18.21
C LYS A 4 2.81 1.41 17.79
N SER A 5 3.82 1.38 18.68
CA SER A 5 5.11 2.05 18.48
C SER A 5 6.05 1.22 17.62
N ASP A 6 7.15 1.85 17.20
CA ASP A 6 8.27 1.23 16.48
C ASP A 6 8.81 -0.04 17.16
N LYS A 7 8.89 -0.04 18.49
CA LYS A 7 9.33 -1.20 19.27
C LYS A 7 8.42 -2.42 19.04
N TRP A 8 7.11 -2.21 19.08
CA TRP A 8 6.13 -3.27 18.82
C TRP A 8 6.17 -3.72 17.34
N ILE A 9 6.27 -2.76 16.39
CA ILE A 9 6.33 -3.06 14.95
C ILE A 9 7.56 -3.92 14.64
N ARG A 10 8.75 -3.57 15.17
CA ARG A 10 9.97 -4.38 15.00
C ARG A 10 9.79 -5.80 15.57
N LYS A 11 9.24 -5.92 16.77
CA LYS A 11 8.96 -7.23 17.37
C LYS A 11 8.05 -8.08 16.48
N MET A 12 6.91 -7.55 16.07
CA MET A 12 5.95 -8.27 15.24
C MET A 12 6.50 -8.66 13.86
N ALA A 13 7.28 -7.78 13.23
CA ALA A 13 7.91 -8.08 11.96
C ALA A 13 9.00 -9.16 12.09
N GLN A 14 9.88 -9.07 13.09
CA GLN A 14 11.02 -9.97 13.25
C GLN A 14 10.64 -11.34 13.84
N GLU A 15 9.76 -11.38 14.82
CA GLU A 15 9.38 -12.62 15.52
C GLU A 15 8.19 -13.34 14.86
N HIS A 16 7.29 -12.61 14.18
CA HIS A 16 6.05 -13.16 13.63
C HIS A 16 5.89 -12.96 12.12
N GLY A 17 6.86 -12.35 11.44
CA GLY A 17 6.83 -12.15 10.01
C GLY A 17 5.68 -11.25 9.51
N MET A 18 5.23 -10.29 10.34
CA MET A 18 4.10 -9.43 10.01
C MET A 18 4.35 -8.59 8.76
N ILE A 19 5.60 -8.19 8.50
CA ILE A 19 6.05 -7.40 7.33
C ILE A 19 7.28 -8.06 6.72
N GLU A 20 7.29 -8.36 5.42
CA GLU A 20 8.39 -9.01 4.73
C GLU A 20 8.54 -8.51 3.27
N PRO A 21 9.72 -8.00 2.83
CA PRO A 21 10.90 -7.75 3.65
C PRO A 21 10.70 -6.59 4.62
N PHE A 22 11.31 -6.66 5.80
CA PHE A 22 11.17 -5.67 6.85
C PHE A 22 12.39 -4.74 6.95
N GLU A 23 12.15 -3.43 7.05
CA GLU A 23 13.18 -2.43 7.28
C GLU A 23 13.03 -1.83 8.69
N PRO A 24 13.96 -2.14 9.61
CA PRO A 24 13.82 -1.75 11.02
C PRO A 24 14.02 -0.25 11.29
N ASN A 25 14.62 0.46 10.34
CA ASN A 25 14.94 1.88 10.47
C ASN A 25 14.37 2.69 9.29
N GLN A 26 14.42 4.02 9.40
CA GLN A 26 14.11 4.90 8.27
C GLN A 26 15.28 4.95 7.29
N VAL A 27 15.07 4.51 6.06
CA VAL A 27 16.01 4.64 4.94
C VAL A 27 15.68 5.91 4.17
N LYS A 28 16.69 6.76 3.94
CA LYS A 28 16.56 8.09 3.29
C LYS A 28 17.50 8.28 2.12
N VAL A 29 18.46 7.36 1.99
CA VAL A 29 19.49 7.37 0.92
C VAL A 29 19.72 5.93 0.47
N ASN A 30 20.04 5.74 -0.80
CA ASN A 30 20.45 4.43 -1.32
C ASN A 30 21.95 4.18 -1.08
N ALA A 31 22.45 3.06 -1.55
CA ALA A 31 23.86 2.67 -1.39
C ALA A 31 24.85 3.64 -2.08
N GLU A 32 24.39 4.34 -3.12
CA GLU A 32 25.15 5.35 -3.87
C GLU A 32 25.08 6.75 -3.25
N GLY A 33 24.38 6.92 -2.09
CA GLY A 33 24.22 8.20 -1.41
C GLY A 33 23.14 9.13 -2.00
N GLN A 34 22.34 8.66 -2.94
CA GLN A 34 21.24 9.42 -3.53
C GLN A 34 20.06 9.47 -2.57
N ARG A 35 19.38 10.61 -2.50
CA ARG A 35 18.20 10.79 -1.66
C ARG A 35 17.00 10.02 -2.22
N LEU A 36 16.30 9.32 -1.32
CA LEU A 36 15.08 8.58 -1.58
C LEU A 36 13.88 9.22 -0.88
N VAL A 37 12.68 8.99 -1.38
CA VAL A 37 11.47 9.15 -0.57
C VAL A 37 11.52 8.07 0.51
N SER A 38 11.67 8.49 1.77
CA SER A 38 12.02 7.62 2.89
C SER A 38 11.02 6.48 3.10
N TYR A 39 11.51 5.32 3.55
CA TYR A 39 10.70 4.15 3.89
C TYR A 39 11.24 3.44 5.15
N GLY A 40 10.49 2.46 5.65
CA GLY A 40 10.85 1.69 6.83
C GLY A 40 10.14 2.16 8.09
N THR A 41 10.60 1.70 9.26
CA THR A 41 9.93 1.90 10.54
C THR A 41 10.03 3.36 11.01
N SER A 42 8.89 3.98 11.29
CA SER A 42 8.77 5.30 11.93
C SER A 42 8.35 5.13 13.40
N SER A 43 8.13 6.24 14.15
CA SER A 43 7.83 6.19 15.59
C SER A 43 6.56 5.40 15.93
N TYR A 44 5.49 5.54 15.12
CA TYR A 44 4.19 4.89 15.32
C TYR A 44 3.61 4.35 14.00
N GLY A 45 4.47 3.89 13.08
CA GLY A 45 4.03 3.37 11.80
C GLY A 45 5.17 2.78 10.99
N TYR A 46 4.82 2.32 9.80
CA TYR A 46 5.77 1.80 8.82
C TYR A 46 5.52 2.44 7.46
N ASP A 47 6.55 3.08 6.91
CA ASP A 47 6.48 3.67 5.57
C ASP A 47 6.74 2.58 4.53
N ILE A 48 5.70 2.21 3.79
CA ILE A 48 5.71 1.15 2.78
C ILE A 48 6.26 1.65 1.45
N ARG A 49 6.85 0.72 0.69
CA ARG A 49 7.41 0.98 -0.64
C ARG A 49 6.47 0.55 -1.76
N CYS A 50 6.48 1.32 -2.83
CA CYS A 50 5.88 0.93 -4.10
C CYS A 50 6.82 -0.03 -4.84
N SER A 51 6.32 -1.13 -5.42
CA SER A 51 7.10 -2.02 -6.29
C SER A 51 7.29 -1.44 -7.70
N LYS A 52 7.97 -2.18 -8.59
CA LYS A 52 8.13 -1.82 -10.00
C LYS A 52 6.91 -2.15 -10.87
N GLU A 53 5.92 -2.85 -10.33
CA GLU A 53 4.74 -3.31 -11.05
C GLU A 53 3.62 -2.28 -10.92
N PHE A 54 3.27 -1.65 -12.04
CA PHE A 54 2.20 -0.67 -12.14
C PHE A 54 1.16 -1.10 -13.18
N LYS A 55 -0.07 -0.71 -12.94
CA LYS A 55 -1.16 -0.71 -13.93
C LYS A 55 -1.62 0.73 -14.12
N LEU A 56 -1.25 1.34 -15.23
CA LEU A 56 -1.59 2.72 -15.55
C LEU A 56 -2.96 2.77 -16.25
N PHE A 57 -3.88 3.54 -15.70
CA PHE A 57 -5.21 3.69 -16.28
C PHE A 57 -5.17 4.37 -17.67
N THR A 58 -5.95 3.82 -18.60
CA THR A 58 -6.19 4.38 -19.92
C THR A 58 -7.69 4.39 -20.23
N ASN A 59 -8.16 5.44 -20.90
CA ASN A 59 -9.56 5.61 -21.31
C ASN A 59 -9.84 5.17 -22.76
N LEU A 60 -8.88 4.46 -23.39
CA LEU A 60 -9.00 4.09 -24.81
C LEU A 60 -10.04 3.00 -25.06
N ASN A 61 -10.27 2.11 -24.10
CA ASN A 61 -11.06 0.91 -24.28
C ASN A 61 -12.40 0.92 -23.55
N SER A 62 -12.72 1.98 -22.79
CA SER A 62 -13.97 2.07 -22.03
C SER A 62 -14.49 3.49 -22.00
N THR A 63 -15.81 3.64 -22.05
CA THR A 63 -16.52 4.92 -21.97
C THR A 63 -16.99 5.29 -20.57
N ILE A 64 -16.95 4.31 -19.65
CA ILE A 64 -17.39 4.48 -18.25
C ILE A 64 -16.53 3.61 -17.35
N VAL A 65 -16.25 4.09 -16.14
CA VAL A 65 -15.64 3.28 -15.07
C VAL A 65 -16.78 2.71 -14.22
N ASP A 66 -17.03 1.40 -14.35
CA ASP A 66 -18.04 0.69 -13.58
C ASP A 66 -17.36 -0.35 -12.68
N PRO A 67 -17.42 -0.20 -11.34
CA PRO A 67 -16.80 -1.17 -10.42
C PRO A 67 -17.44 -2.56 -10.46
N LYS A 68 -18.69 -2.67 -10.95
CA LYS A 68 -19.39 -3.95 -11.13
C LYS A 68 -19.09 -4.65 -12.46
N ASN A 69 -18.63 -3.89 -13.43
CA ASN A 69 -18.29 -4.39 -14.77
C ASN A 69 -17.02 -3.71 -15.27
N PHE A 70 -15.96 -3.82 -14.47
CA PHE A 70 -14.68 -3.16 -14.78
C PHE A 70 -13.97 -3.85 -15.94
N ASP A 71 -13.64 -3.09 -16.99
CA ASP A 71 -12.88 -3.59 -18.13
C ASP A 71 -11.38 -3.68 -17.79
N PRO A 72 -10.78 -4.88 -17.71
CA PRO A 72 -9.37 -5.06 -17.42
C PRO A 72 -8.45 -4.43 -18.48
N ASN A 73 -8.94 -4.22 -19.71
CA ASN A 73 -8.19 -3.55 -20.77
C ASN A 73 -8.08 -2.02 -20.56
N SER A 74 -8.72 -1.49 -19.52
CA SER A 74 -8.55 -0.08 -19.11
C SER A 74 -7.21 0.20 -18.42
N PHE A 75 -6.30 -0.78 -18.34
CA PHE A 75 -4.96 -0.59 -17.80
C PHE A 75 -3.87 -1.01 -18.80
N VAL A 76 -2.79 -0.23 -18.78
CA VAL A 76 -1.51 -0.60 -19.41
C VAL A 76 -0.56 -1.04 -18.30
N GLU A 77 0.06 -2.21 -18.47
CA GLU A 77 1.07 -2.71 -17.52
C GLU A 77 2.41 -2.02 -17.76
N VAL A 78 2.99 -1.53 -16.68
CA VAL A 78 4.30 -0.88 -16.66
C VAL A 78 5.16 -1.55 -15.60
N ASN A 79 6.34 -2.04 -15.99
CA ASN A 79 7.35 -2.56 -15.07
C ASN A 79 8.62 -1.71 -15.22
N ALA A 80 8.83 -0.77 -14.28
CA ALA A 80 9.89 0.22 -14.38
C ALA A 80 10.29 0.78 -13.00
N ASP A 81 11.42 1.51 -12.96
CA ASP A 81 11.89 2.19 -11.75
C ASP A 81 11.02 3.40 -11.35
N TYR A 82 10.11 3.80 -12.21
CA TYR A 82 9.08 4.81 -11.93
C TYR A 82 7.90 4.68 -12.89
N CYS A 83 6.75 5.20 -12.46
CA CYS A 83 5.57 5.36 -13.29
C CYS A 83 5.27 6.84 -13.49
N ILE A 84 4.86 7.25 -14.70
CA ILE A 84 4.35 8.59 -15.00
C ILE A 84 2.83 8.51 -15.17
N ILE A 85 2.10 9.10 -14.22
CA ILE A 85 0.64 9.15 -14.25
C ILE A 85 0.21 10.42 -15.00
N PRO A 86 -0.58 10.32 -16.08
CA PRO A 86 -1.09 11.48 -16.80
C PRO A 86 -1.89 12.44 -15.90
N PRO A 87 -2.10 13.69 -16.32
CA PRO A 87 -2.95 14.64 -15.61
C PRO A 87 -4.35 14.06 -15.35
N ASN A 88 -4.86 14.26 -14.13
CA ASN A 88 -6.21 13.82 -13.72
C ASN A 88 -6.49 12.32 -13.97
N SER A 89 -5.46 11.49 -13.89
CA SER A 89 -5.53 10.05 -14.07
C SER A 89 -5.04 9.32 -12.82
N PHE A 90 -5.03 8.00 -12.86
CA PHE A 90 -4.59 7.17 -11.74
C PHE A 90 -3.81 5.94 -12.20
N ALA A 91 -3.11 5.33 -11.26
CA ALA A 91 -2.42 4.07 -11.46
C ALA A 91 -2.62 3.18 -10.24
N LEU A 92 -2.64 1.88 -10.46
CA LEU A 92 -2.52 0.88 -9.42
C LEU A 92 -1.08 0.38 -9.37
N ALA A 93 -0.62 0.07 -8.18
CA ALA A 93 0.66 -0.61 -7.97
C ALA A 93 0.51 -1.61 -6.83
N ARG A 94 1.55 -2.39 -6.54
CA ARG A 94 1.59 -3.17 -5.30
C ARG A 94 2.75 -2.74 -4.40
N THR A 95 2.67 -3.10 -3.14
CA THR A 95 3.79 -2.92 -2.21
C THR A 95 4.96 -3.85 -2.55
N VAL A 96 6.17 -3.44 -2.14
CA VAL A 96 7.34 -4.35 -2.03
C VAL A 96 7.11 -5.33 -0.89
N GLU A 97 6.54 -4.83 0.20
CA GLU A 97 6.28 -5.59 1.42
C GLU A 97 5.06 -6.50 1.28
N TYR A 98 5.20 -7.75 1.73
CA TYR A 98 4.13 -8.68 2.02
C TYR A 98 3.71 -8.52 3.48
N PHE A 99 2.42 -8.48 3.76
CA PHE A 99 1.87 -8.32 5.09
C PHE A 99 1.15 -9.57 5.57
N ARG A 100 1.24 -9.84 6.88
CA ARG A 100 0.46 -10.86 7.61
C ARG A 100 -0.09 -10.21 8.86
N ILE A 101 -1.32 -9.74 8.79
CA ILE A 101 -1.95 -8.96 9.88
C ILE A 101 -2.48 -9.92 10.94
N PRO A 102 -2.10 -9.78 12.21
CA PRO A 102 -2.65 -10.60 13.30
C PRO A 102 -4.14 -10.37 13.51
N ARG A 103 -4.83 -11.37 14.08
CA ARG A 103 -6.29 -11.32 14.33
C ARG A 103 -6.73 -10.18 15.25
N ASN A 104 -5.86 -9.75 16.16
CA ASN A 104 -6.13 -8.65 17.08
C ASN A 104 -5.63 -7.29 16.59
N VAL A 105 -5.27 -7.16 15.30
CA VAL A 105 -4.69 -5.95 14.72
C VAL A 105 -5.53 -5.45 13.56
N LEU A 106 -5.84 -4.15 13.59
CA LEU A 106 -6.36 -3.39 12.47
C LEU A 106 -5.29 -2.39 12.02
N THR A 107 -5.16 -2.18 10.70
CA THR A 107 -4.26 -1.16 10.16
C THR A 107 -5.05 0.00 9.55
N VAL A 108 -4.42 1.18 9.55
CA VAL A 108 -4.87 2.33 8.76
C VAL A 108 -3.69 2.77 7.89
N CYS A 109 -3.91 2.86 6.58
CA CYS A 109 -2.91 3.33 5.64
C CYS A 109 -3.21 4.76 5.22
N LEU A 110 -2.20 5.62 5.28
CA LEU A 110 -2.26 7.03 4.91
C LEU A 110 -1.22 7.34 3.84
N GLY A 111 -1.53 8.29 2.96
CA GLY A 111 -0.57 8.78 1.97
C GLY A 111 0.65 9.43 2.64
N LYS A 112 1.78 9.43 1.92
CA LYS A 112 3.02 10.07 2.40
C LYS A 112 3.01 11.55 2.08
N SER A 113 3.42 12.37 3.06
CA SER A 113 3.38 13.84 2.96
C SER A 113 4.17 14.40 1.77
N THR A 114 5.20 13.71 1.31
CA THR A 114 5.99 14.09 0.12
C THR A 114 5.11 14.10 -1.14
N TYR A 115 4.36 13.03 -1.38
CA TYR A 115 3.45 12.92 -2.52
C TYR A 115 2.20 13.80 -2.33
N ALA A 116 1.64 13.85 -1.13
CA ALA A 116 0.46 14.66 -0.84
C ALA A 116 0.69 16.16 -1.14
N ARG A 117 1.89 16.69 -0.84
CA ARG A 117 2.27 18.08 -1.17
C ARG A 117 2.49 18.33 -2.65
N CYS A 118 2.60 17.28 -3.46
CA CYS A 118 2.66 17.36 -4.92
C CYS A 118 1.30 17.12 -5.58
N GLY A 119 0.20 17.05 -4.82
CA GLY A 119 -1.13 16.78 -5.34
C GLY A 119 -1.33 15.33 -5.77
N ILE A 120 -0.56 14.41 -5.21
CA ILE A 120 -0.69 12.97 -5.45
C ILE A 120 -1.32 12.34 -4.22
N ILE A 121 -2.45 11.69 -4.43
CA ILE A 121 -3.17 10.96 -3.38
C ILE A 121 -2.80 9.49 -3.49
N VAL A 122 -2.46 8.89 -2.36
CA VAL A 122 -2.36 7.43 -2.22
C VAL A 122 -3.52 7.00 -1.35
N ASN A 123 -4.42 6.24 -1.91
CA ASN A 123 -5.55 5.66 -1.20
C ASN A 123 -5.32 4.16 -0.98
N VAL A 124 -5.63 3.69 0.20
CA VAL A 124 -5.59 2.25 0.54
C VAL A 124 -6.59 2.02 1.66
N THR A 125 -7.44 1.01 1.49
CA THR A 125 -8.36 0.61 2.54
C THR A 125 -7.63 -0.10 3.69
N PRO A 126 -8.19 -0.16 4.91
CA PRO A 126 -7.56 -0.84 6.04
C PRO A 126 -7.20 -2.30 5.73
N PHE A 127 -6.02 -2.75 6.18
CA PHE A 127 -5.74 -4.19 6.21
C PHE A 127 -6.39 -4.72 7.48
N GLU A 128 -7.37 -5.57 7.28
CA GLU A 128 -8.20 -6.08 8.35
C GLU A 128 -7.54 -7.27 9.09
N PRO A 129 -8.07 -7.65 10.26
CA PRO A 129 -7.61 -8.84 11.00
C PRO A 129 -7.49 -10.08 10.12
N GLU A 130 -6.33 -10.77 10.20
CA GLU A 130 -5.96 -11.97 9.43
C GLU A 130 -5.90 -11.78 7.90
N TRP A 131 -5.94 -10.54 7.42
CA TRP A 131 -5.60 -10.30 6.02
C TRP A 131 -4.10 -10.52 5.79
N GLU A 132 -3.76 -11.17 4.68
CA GLU A 132 -2.37 -11.27 4.23
C GLU A 132 -2.27 -11.07 2.72
N GLY A 133 -1.11 -10.57 2.26
CA GLY A 133 -0.86 -10.31 0.84
C GLY A 133 0.07 -9.12 0.59
N TYR A 134 0.30 -8.87 -0.70
CA TYR A 134 0.82 -7.58 -1.16
C TYR A 134 -0.33 -6.60 -1.27
N VAL A 135 -0.14 -5.39 -0.75
CA VAL A 135 -1.19 -4.35 -0.80
C VAL A 135 -1.27 -3.77 -2.20
N THR A 136 -2.46 -3.63 -2.75
CA THR A 136 -2.67 -2.79 -3.93
C THR A 136 -2.75 -1.34 -3.48
N LEU A 137 -1.94 -0.50 -4.11
CA LEU A 137 -1.82 0.94 -3.87
C LEU A 137 -2.55 1.68 -5.00
N GLU A 138 -3.46 2.58 -4.66
CA GLU A 138 -4.21 3.40 -5.61
C GLU A 138 -3.64 4.83 -5.62
N PHE A 139 -2.85 5.16 -6.66
CA PHE A 139 -2.27 6.50 -6.85
C PHE A 139 -3.16 7.34 -7.75
N SER A 140 -3.64 8.47 -7.26
CA SER A 140 -4.38 9.45 -8.06
C SER A 140 -3.56 10.71 -8.27
N ASN A 141 -3.38 11.11 -9.54
CA ASN A 141 -2.80 12.40 -9.89
C ASN A 141 -3.91 13.44 -10.05
N THR A 142 -4.04 14.33 -9.07
CA THR A 142 -5.05 15.40 -9.09
C THR A 142 -4.55 16.68 -9.74
N THR A 143 -3.35 16.68 -10.32
CA THR A 143 -2.72 17.87 -10.90
C THR A 143 -2.93 17.93 -12.42
N PRO A 144 -2.81 19.13 -13.02
CA PRO A 144 -2.85 19.28 -14.47
C PRO A 144 -1.55 18.87 -15.20
N LEU A 145 -0.56 18.35 -14.47
CA LEU A 145 0.74 17.92 -14.99
C LEU A 145 0.91 16.40 -14.80
N PRO A 146 1.72 15.73 -15.65
CA PRO A 146 2.13 14.35 -15.38
C PRO A 146 2.84 14.23 -14.04
N ALA A 147 2.50 13.22 -13.25
CA ALA A 147 3.06 12.98 -11.93
C ALA A 147 3.94 11.74 -11.92
N LYS A 148 5.10 11.81 -11.26
CA LYS A 148 6.08 10.72 -11.18
C LYS A 148 6.01 10.00 -9.84
N ILE A 149 5.85 8.68 -9.88
CA ILE A 149 5.91 7.79 -8.72
C ILE A 149 7.15 6.92 -8.84
N TYR A 150 7.99 6.89 -7.81
CA TYR A 150 9.21 6.11 -7.79
C TYR A 150 8.97 4.70 -7.22
N ALA A 151 9.47 3.69 -7.93
CA ALA A 151 9.50 2.32 -7.43
C ALA A 151 10.59 2.12 -6.35
N ASN A 152 10.38 1.15 -5.46
CA ASN A 152 11.27 0.81 -4.35
C ASN A 152 11.51 1.94 -3.33
N GLU A 153 10.73 3.01 -3.41
CA GLU A 153 10.74 4.14 -2.47
C GLU A 153 9.44 4.23 -1.69
N GLY A 154 9.47 4.97 -0.56
CA GLY A 154 8.33 5.11 0.33
C GLY A 154 7.18 5.88 -0.32
N CYS A 155 5.95 5.36 -0.23
CA CYS A 155 4.80 5.98 -0.87
C CYS A 155 3.61 6.22 0.05
N ALA A 156 3.50 5.46 1.13
CA ALA A 156 2.42 5.58 2.11
C ALA A 156 2.90 5.13 3.49
N GLN A 157 2.14 5.42 4.54
CA GLN A 157 2.42 5.02 5.91
C GLN A 157 1.29 4.16 6.47
N VAL A 158 1.66 3.03 7.07
CA VAL A 158 0.73 2.13 7.76
C VAL A 158 0.85 2.35 9.27
N LEU A 159 -0.29 2.60 9.92
CA LEU A 159 -0.46 2.63 11.37
C LEU A 159 -1.07 1.32 11.84
N PHE A 160 -0.65 0.83 12.98
CA PHE A 160 -1.13 -0.44 13.57
C PHE A 160 -1.87 -0.15 14.87
N PHE A 161 -3.07 -0.72 14.99
CA PHE A 161 -3.92 -0.61 16.16
C PHE A 161 -4.23 -2.02 16.68
N GLU A 162 -3.88 -2.30 17.92
CA GLU A 162 -4.15 -3.59 18.53
C GLU A 162 -5.39 -3.48 19.43
N ALA A 163 -6.30 -4.43 19.28
CA ALA A 163 -7.46 -4.56 20.12
C ALA A 163 -7.08 -4.89 21.57
N ASP A 164 -7.92 -4.50 22.52
CA ASP A 164 -7.78 -4.93 23.89
C ASP A 164 -8.05 -6.45 23.98
N ALA A 165 -7.47 -7.13 24.98
CA ALA A 165 -7.47 -8.59 25.04
C ALA A 165 -8.88 -9.20 25.02
N ASP A 166 -9.84 -8.49 25.63
CA ASP A 166 -11.23 -8.94 25.75
C ASP A 166 -12.15 -8.44 24.59
N ASP A 167 -11.57 -7.73 23.59
CA ASP A 167 -12.32 -7.09 22.51
C ASP A 167 -11.71 -7.42 21.13
N VAL A 168 -11.32 -8.67 20.93
CA VAL A 168 -10.85 -9.18 19.63
C VAL A 168 -12.05 -9.53 18.74
N CYS A 169 -12.00 -9.22 17.46
CA CYS A 169 -13.10 -9.46 16.52
C CYS A 169 -13.51 -10.96 16.49
N GLU A 170 -14.81 -11.22 16.52
CA GLU A 170 -15.34 -12.59 16.39
C GLU A 170 -15.12 -13.16 14.98
N THR A 171 -15.23 -12.31 13.95
CA THR A 171 -15.10 -12.72 12.55
C THR A 171 -14.03 -11.87 11.85
N SER A 172 -12.93 -12.50 11.45
CA SER A 172 -11.84 -11.85 10.74
C SER A 172 -12.11 -11.72 9.24
N TYR A 173 -11.23 -11.01 8.52
CA TYR A 173 -11.27 -10.94 7.05
C TYR A 173 -11.14 -12.31 6.40
N LYS A 174 -10.29 -13.17 6.96
CA LYS A 174 -10.08 -14.54 6.50
C LYS A 174 -11.33 -15.42 6.74
N ASP A 175 -11.94 -15.31 7.92
CA ASP A 175 -13.13 -16.10 8.30
C ASP A 175 -14.31 -15.86 7.35
N ARG A 176 -14.50 -14.61 6.91
CA ARG A 176 -15.59 -14.25 5.98
C ARG A 176 -15.23 -14.40 4.50
N GLY A 177 -14.06 -15.00 4.18
CA GLY A 177 -13.63 -15.22 2.81
C GLY A 177 -13.40 -13.92 2.04
N GLY A 178 -12.75 -12.93 2.66
CA GLY A 178 -12.53 -11.62 2.07
C GLY A 178 -11.90 -11.70 0.68
N LYS A 179 -12.49 -10.98 -0.28
CA LYS A 179 -12.19 -11.08 -1.74
C LYS A 179 -10.76 -10.74 -2.14
N TYR A 180 -10.03 -10.05 -1.28
CA TYR A 180 -8.63 -9.66 -1.51
C TYR A 180 -7.64 -10.43 -0.62
N GLN A 181 -8.05 -11.54 -0.02
CA GLN A 181 -7.14 -12.40 0.74
C GLN A 181 -6.08 -13.03 -0.16
N GLY A 182 -4.81 -13.02 0.28
CA GLY A 182 -3.71 -13.66 -0.43
C GLY A 182 -3.30 -12.98 -1.74
N GLN A 183 -3.44 -11.66 -1.87
CA GLN A 183 -3.04 -10.93 -3.08
C GLN A 183 -1.56 -11.13 -3.39
N VAL A 184 -1.23 -11.51 -4.64
CA VAL A 184 0.14 -11.75 -5.10
C VAL A 184 0.67 -10.60 -5.97
N GLY A 185 -0.17 -10.03 -6.82
CA GLY A 185 0.16 -8.94 -7.75
C GLY A 185 -0.75 -7.73 -7.57
N VAL A 186 -0.69 -6.80 -8.54
CA VAL A 186 -1.63 -5.67 -8.59
C VAL A 186 -3.02 -6.22 -8.92
N THR A 187 -3.91 -6.18 -7.94
CA THR A 187 -5.25 -6.76 -8.04
C THR A 187 -6.25 -5.72 -8.54
N LEU A 188 -7.03 -6.11 -9.56
CA LEU A 188 -8.13 -5.31 -10.11
C LEU A 188 -9.37 -5.35 -9.20
N PRO A 189 -10.36 -4.45 -9.38
CA PRO A 189 -11.60 -4.47 -8.63
C PRO A 189 -12.29 -5.84 -8.70
N LYS A 190 -12.77 -6.33 -7.56
CA LYS A 190 -13.58 -7.54 -7.41
C LYS A 190 -14.88 -7.19 -6.70
N ILE A 191 -15.95 -7.88 -7.02
CA ILE A 191 -17.27 -7.77 -6.36
C ILE A 191 -17.46 -8.96 -5.43
#